data_8683689205adbb02d0c6c53fd5ee56f9
#
_entry.id   8683689205adbb02d0c6c53fd5ee56f9
#
_cell.length_a   1.000
_cell.length_b   1.000
_cell.length_c   1.000
_cell.angle_alpha   90.00
_cell.angle_beta   90.00
_cell.angle_gamma   90.00
#
_symmetry.space_group_name_H-M   'P 1'
#
loop_
_entity.id
_entity.type
_entity.pdbx_description
1 polymer ?
#
loop_
_entity_poly.entity_id
_entity_poly.type
_entity_poly.pdbx_seq_one_letter_code
_entity_poly.pdbx_strand_id
1 'polypeptide(L)'
;MCDVSSGVQSLEHVFPQCGKSMLSGASTVKHDVLMTGRDGELHGRLWCGSRRPDGIVLIVHGLGDHGGRYQVVADFLSGIGWCSYAFDLPGHGRSPGSRGRVDSFSGLLADIDAACQTMSLTYPGVPRVVLGHSMGGNLALNHALRCRSDQSFLCNKPDGMILCGPMLLPPVPPPRPHIFAAWLTGCLMPWIQIKRPVDLEMLTADPEQAKLVAEDPWMHSRITLYLATQLLSQGRWALDNARRIDIPTLVMYGGEDGLIDQSACRNLAIRAGKHVTLQDWAKLRHDLFHDQGSGVVLEAIAAWLKLHFG
;
A
#
# COMPACT_ATOMS: atom_id res chain seq x y z
N MET A 1 -23.60 18.87 -0.76
CA MET A 1 -24.33 17.85 0.00
C MET A 1 -24.32 16.61 -0.86
N CYS A 2 -23.42 15.65 -0.58
CA CYS A 2 -23.43 14.37 -1.29
C CYS A 2 -24.53 13.51 -0.69
N ASP A 3 -25.44 13.06 -1.52
CA ASP A 3 -26.53 12.18 -1.16
C ASP A 3 -25.99 10.79 -0.78
N VAL A 4 -26.09 10.40 0.48
CA VAL A 4 -25.49 9.20 1.08
C VAL A 4 -26.50 8.03 1.12
N SER A 5 -27.64 8.13 0.42
CA SER A 5 -28.76 7.22 0.61
C SER A 5 -28.85 5.99 -0.31
N SER A 6 -27.89 5.75 -1.20
CA SER A 6 -27.97 4.62 -2.18
C SER A 6 -26.78 3.65 -2.16
N GLY A 7 -26.34 3.19 -0.99
CA GLY A 7 -25.20 2.26 -0.91
C GLY A 7 -25.04 1.51 0.40
N VAL A 8 -25.96 1.61 1.33
CA VAL A 8 -25.92 0.84 2.59
C VAL A 8 -26.58 -0.52 2.38
N GLN A 9 -25.95 -1.41 1.61
CA GLN A 9 -26.14 -2.85 1.81
C GLN A 9 -25.41 -3.20 3.10
N SER A 10 -26.09 -3.89 4.00
CA SER A 10 -25.71 -4.17 5.38
C SER A 10 -24.23 -4.57 5.51
N LEU A 11 -23.43 -3.72 6.16
CA LEU A 11 -22.03 -3.93 6.53
C LEU A 11 -21.78 -5.22 7.34
N GLU A 12 -22.84 -5.88 7.82
CA GLU A 12 -22.78 -7.15 8.56
C GLU A 12 -22.19 -8.32 7.76
N HIS A 13 -22.20 -8.26 6.42
CA HIS A 13 -21.60 -9.29 5.56
C HIS A 13 -20.13 -9.06 5.22
N VAL A 14 -19.61 -7.84 5.39
CA VAL A 14 -18.22 -7.47 5.05
C VAL A 14 -17.29 -7.76 6.22
N PHE A 15 -17.78 -7.61 7.46
CA PHE A 15 -17.01 -7.90 8.66
C PHE A 15 -17.86 -8.76 9.60
N PRO A 16 -17.58 -10.08 9.69
CA PRO A 16 -18.21 -10.90 10.71
C PRO A 16 -17.93 -10.30 12.09
N GLN A 17 -18.97 -10.15 12.90
CA GLN A 17 -18.87 -9.58 14.25
C GLN A 17 -17.73 -10.27 15.03
N CYS A 18 -16.61 -9.61 15.18
CA CYS A 18 -15.47 -10.02 16.00
C CYS A 18 -15.81 -9.83 17.48
N GLY A 19 -16.87 -10.50 17.95
CA GLY A 19 -17.44 -10.23 19.28
C GLY A 19 -18.00 -11.41 20.05
N LYS A 20 -18.01 -12.63 19.50
CA LYS A 20 -18.61 -13.79 20.15
C LYS A 20 -17.74 -15.05 20.14
N SER A 21 -16.50 -14.96 20.60
CA SER A 21 -15.75 -16.13 21.07
C SER A 21 -14.75 -15.68 22.11
N MET A 22 -15.17 -15.70 23.37
CA MET A 22 -14.24 -15.71 24.48
C MET A 22 -13.65 -17.10 24.57
N LEU A 23 -12.30 -17.23 24.54
CA LEU A 23 -11.46 -17.96 25.50
C LEU A 23 -10.07 -18.24 24.90
N SER A 24 -9.06 -17.81 25.66
CA SER A 24 -7.66 -18.26 25.68
C SER A 24 -6.78 -18.08 24.42
N GLY A 25 -5.82 -17.19 24.52
CA GLY A 25 -4.72 -17.00 23.55
C GLY A 25 -5.09 -16.05 22.42
N ALA A 26 -4.31 -14.96 22.26
CA ALA A 26 -4.49 -14.02 21.16
C ALA A 26 -4.13 -14.67 19.83
N SER A 27 -5.04 -15.45 19.25
CA SER A 27 -4.89 -15.94 17.89
C SER A 27 -5.45 -14.89 16.93
N THR A 28 -4.61 -14.45 16.01
CA THR A 28 -5.03 -13.62 14.87
C THR A 28 -6.02 -14.42 14.05
N VAL A 29 -7.24 -13.89 13.88
CA VAL A 29 -8.23 -14.51 13.00
C VAL A 29 -8.15 -13.80 11.65
N LYS A 30 -7.93 -14.59 10.60
CA LYS A 30 -7.90 -14.13 9.21
C LYS A 30 -9.25 -14.36 8.57
N HIS A 31 -9.79 -13.33 7.94
CA HIS A 31 -11.02 -13.40 7.16
C HIS A 31 -10.74 -12.94 5.72
N ASP A 32 -11.13 -13.75 4.75
CA ASP A 32 -11.26 -13.29 3.37
C ASP A 32 -12.55 -12.47 3.28
N VAL A 33 -12.47 -11.28 2.72
CA VAL A 33 -13.57 -10.32 2.61
C VAL A 33 -13.64 -9.78 1.18
N LEU A 34 -14.81 -9.30 0.78
CA LEU A 34 -14.96 -8.54 -0.45
C LEU A 34 -15.05 -7.05 -0.12
N MET A 35 -14.31 -6.24 -0.82
CA MET A 35 -14.36 -4.79 -0.74
C MET A 35 -15.05 -4.24 -1.97
N THR A 36 -16.02 -3.37 -1.80
CA THR A 36 -16.59 -2.62 -2.92
C THR A 36 -15.57 -1.55 -3.35
N GLY A 37 -14.86 -1.84 -4.42
CA GLY A 37 -14.00 -0.87 -5.11
C GLY A 37 -14.81 0.00 -6.06
N ARG A 38 -14.13 0.92 -6.74
CA ARG A 38 -14.77 1.83 -7.69
C ARG A 38 -15.48 1.11 -8.83
N ASP A 39 -14.84 0.10 -9.40
CA ASP A 39 -15.28 -0.57 -10.63
C ASP A 39 -15.75 -2.02 -10.38
N GLY A 40 -16.03 -2.37 -9.12
CA GLY A 40 -16.53 -3.69 -8.72
C GLY A 40 -15.93 -4.20 -7.42
N GLU A 41 -16.20 -5.47 -7.12
CA GLU A 41 -15.70 -6.10 -5.91
C GLU A 41 -14.23 -6.49 -6.04
N LEU A 42 -13.44 -6.14 -5.02
CA LEU A 42 -12.03 -6.49 -4.87
C LEU A 42 -11.86 -7.51 -3.75
N HIS A 43 -10.93 -8.43 -3.92
CA HIS A 43 -10.59 -9.41 -2.89
C HIS A 43 -9.79 -8.73 -1.77
N GLY A 44 -10.26 -8.87 -0.54
CA GLY A 44 -9.64 -8.32 0.65
C GLY A 44 -9.34 -9.40 1.69
N ARG A 45 -8.52 -9.02 2.67
CA ARG A 45 -8.18 -9.82 3.85
C ARG A 45 -8.17 -8.93 5.07
N LEU A 46 -8.82 -9.42 6.13
CA LEU A 46 -8.84 -8.76 7.43
C LEU A 46 -8.17 -9.67 8.46
N TRP A 47 -7.25 -9.13 9.21
CA TRP A 47 -6.60 -9.79 10.35
C TRP A 47 -6.88 -9.00 11.61
N CYS A 48 -7.63 -9.57 12.51
CA CYS A 48 -8.03 -8.95 13.77
C CYS A 48 -7.90 -9.92 14.94
N GLY A 49 -7.65 -9.37 16.12
CA GLY A 49 -7.80 -10.08 17.38
C GLY A 49 -9.25 -10.12 17.85
N SER A 50 -9.49 -10.78 18.99
CA SER A 50 -10.84 -10.93 19.58
C SER A 50 -11.37 -9.67 20.28
N ARG A 51 -10.51 -8.67 20.55
CA ARG A 51 -10.87 -7.40 21.21
C ARG A 51 -10.89 -6.24 20.22
N ARG A 52 -11.51 -5.12 20.63
CA ARG A 52 -11.43 -3.86 19.88
C ARG A 52 -9.95 -3.48 19.69
N PRO A 53 -9.50 -3.19 18.46
CA PRO A 53 -8.12 -2.84 18.20
C PRO A 53 -7.76 -1.44 18.71
N ASP A 54 -6.47 -1.24 19.00
CA ASP A 54 -5.91 0.06 19.35
C ASP A 54 -5.75 0.97 18.11
N GLY A 55 -5.71 0.37 16.91
CA GLY A 55 -5.69 1.02 15.61
C GLY A 55 -5.84 0.02 14.48
N ILE A 56 -5.92 0.51 13.24
CA ILE A 56 -6.03 -0.33 12.05
C ILE A 56 -5.05 0.12 10.97
N VAL A 57 -4.34 -0.83 10.36
CA VAL A 57 -3.42 -0.60 9.25
C VAL A 57 -4.02 -1.10 7.96
N LEU A 58 -4.24 -0.20 6.99
CA LEU A 58 -4.53 -0.57 5.60
C LEU A 58 -3.22 -0.85 4.88
N ILE A 59 -3.08 -2.03 4.32
CA ILE A 59 -1.89 -2.45 3.57
C ILE A 59 -2.20 -2.35 2.07
N VAL A 60 -1.41 -1.55 1.36
CA VAL A 60 -1.46 -1.37 -0.10
C VAL A 60 -0.19 -1.95 -0.70
N HIS A 61 -0.32 -3.06 -1.40
CA HIS A 61 0.78 -3.85 -1.94
C HIS A 61 1.45 -3.22 -3.17
N GLY A 62 2.59 -3.79 -3.59
CA GLY A 62 3.37 -3.37 -4.74
C GLY A 62 2.84 -3.85 -6.10
N LEU A 63 3.53 -3.46 -7.18
CA LEU A 63 3.25 -3.92 -8.52
C LEU A 63 3.53 -5.42 -8.64
N GLY A 64 2.58 -6.17 -9.19
CA GLY A 64 2.70 -7.60 -9.39
C GLY A 64 2.56 -8.44 -8.12
N ASP A 65 2.33 -7.80 -7.00
CA ASP A 65 2.19 -8.36 -5.65
C ASP A 65 0.71 -8.55 -5.27
N HIS A 66 0.41 -8.95 -4.04
CA HIS A 66 -0.94 -9.06 -3.51
C HIS A 66 -0.98 -9.03 -1.98
N GLY A 67 -2.13 -8.69 -1.40
CA GLY A 67 -2.31 -8.53 0.04
C GLY A 67 -1.99 -9.80 0.88
N GLY A 68 -2.05 -10.99 0.30
CA GLY A 68 -1.79 -12.26 1.01
C GLY A 68 -0.37 -12.41 1.51
N ARG A 69 0.60 -11.74 0.90
CA ARG A 69 2.01 -11.80 1.30
C ARG A 69 2.30 -11.05 2.60
N TYR A 70 1.40 -10.17 3.03
CA TYR A 70 1.59 -9.37 4.23
C TYR A 70 1.11 -10.05 5.51
N GLN A 71 0.96 -11.39 5.50
CA GLN A 71 0.58 -12.17 6.68
C GLN A 71 1.55 -11.92 7.86
N VAL A 72 2.87 -11.90 7.59
CA VAL A 72 3.89 -11.67 8.63
C VAL A 72 3.73 -10.31 9.29
N VAL A 73 3.43 -9.27 8.51
CA VAL A 73 3.17 -7.91 9.02
C VAL A 73 1.88 -7.90 9.86
N ALA A 74 0.83 -8.54 9.35
CA ALA A 74 -0.47 -8.60 10.02
C ALA A 74 -0.42 -9.37 11.35
N ASP A 75 0.30 -10.49 11.40
CA ASP A 75 0.49 -11.27 12.63
C ASP A 75 1.25 -10.47 13.68
N PHE A 76 2.30 -9.76 13.27
CA PHE A 76 3.07 -8.90 14.16
C PHE A 76 2.20 -7.75 14.71
N LEU A 77 1.47 -7.04 13.85
CA LEU A 77 0.58 -5.94 14.25
C LEU A 77 -0.53 -6.43 15.18
N SER A 78 -1.10 -7.61 14.92
CA SER A 78 -2.09 -8.22 15.80
C SER A 78 -1.53 -8.51 17.19
N GLY A 79 -0.25 -8.91 17.28
CA GLY A 79 0.46 -9.13 18.54
C GLY A 79 0.59 -7.88 19.40
N ILE A 80 0.58 -6.68 18.81
CA ILE A 80 0.63 -5.39 19.49
C ILE A 80 -0.72 -4.69 19.59
N GLY A 81 -1.83 -5.39 19.29
CA GLY A 81 -3.20 -4.88 19.47
C GLY A 81 -3.77 -4.13 18.25
N TRP A 82 -3.09 -4.13 17.11
CA TRP A 82 -3.55 -3.49 15.87
C TRP A 82 -4.21 -4.49 14.94
N CYS A 83 -5.29 -4.08 14.27
CA CYS A 83 -5.85 -4.82 13.14
C CYS A 83 -5.12 -4.46 11.85
N SER A 84 -5.13 -5.38 10.89
CA SER A 84 -4.64 -5.15 9.53
C SER A 84 -5.72 -5.48 8.51
N TYR A 85 -5.83 -4.65 7.49
CA TYR A 85 -6.68 -4.87 6.34
C TYR A 85 -5.85 -4.70 5.08
N ALA A 86 -5.90 -5.66 4.17
CA ALA A 86 -5.30 -5.57 2.85
C ALA A 86 -6.32 -5.92 1.79
N PHE A 87 -6.24 -5.30 0.62
CA PHE A 87 -7.00 -5.71 -0.55
C PHE A 87 -6.07 -5.88 -1.76
N ASP A 88 -6.45 -6.77 -2.64
CA ASP A 88 -5.72 -6.96 -3.90
C ASP A 88 -6.19 -5.88 -4.88
N LEU A 89 -5.27 -5.04 -5.36
CA LEU A 89 -5.57 -3.99 -6.33
C LEU A 89 -6.14 -4.58 -7.64
N PRO A 90 -6.93 -3.83 -8.42
CA PRO A 90 -7.42 -4.29 -9.72
C PRO A 90 -6.30 -4.90 -10.58
N GLY A 91 -6.54 -6.07 -11.15
CA GLY A 91 -5.57 -6.81 -11.94
C GLY A 91 -4.42 -7.44 -11.15
N HIS A 92 -4.51 -7.54 -9.82
CA HIS A 92 -3.53 -8.16 -8.95
C HIS A 92 -4.19 -9.23 -8.06
N GLY A 93 -3.37 -10.14 -7.53
CA GLY A 93 -3.82 -11.17 -6.61
C GLY A 93 -5.07 -11.92 -7.12
N ARG A 94 -6.11 -11.96 -6.30
CA ARG A 94 -7.40 -12.58 -6.59
C ARG A 94 -8.45 -11.58 -7.09
N SER A 95 -8.14 -10.28 -7.10
CA SER A 95 -9.04 -9.27 -7.63
C SER A 95 -9.18 -9.37 -9.15
N PRO A 96 -10.36 -8.99 -9.71
CA PRO A 96 -10.62 -9.04 -11.14
C PRO A 96 -9.71 -8.07 -11.91
N GLY A 97 -9.66 -8.25 -13.22
CA GLY A 97 -8.91 -7.40 -14.15
C GLY A 97 -7.71 -8.09 -14.79
N SER A 98 -7.20 -7.49 -15.85
CA SER A 98 -6.01 -7.98 -16.57
C SER A 98 -4.74 -7.64 -15.78
N ARG A 99 -3.83 -8.60 -15.63
CA ARG A 99 -2.60 -8.46 -14.84
C ARG A 99 -1.79 -7.22 -15.20
N GLY A 100 -1.54 -6.34 -14.21
CA GLY A 100 -0.77 -5.11 -14.38
C GLY A 100 -1.44 -4.02 -15.22
N ARG A 101 -2.74 -4.15 -15.52
CA ARG A 101 -3.56 -3.13 -16.14
C ARG A 101 -4.49 -2.49 -15.12
N VAL A 102 -4.61 -1.18 -15.21
CA VAL A 102 -5.56 -0.38 -14.45
C VAL A 102 -6.26 0.59 -15.39
N ASP A 103 -7.51 0.90 -15.14
CA ASP A 103 -8.26 1.81 -16.01
C ASP A 103 -7.88 3.27 -15.76
N SER A 104 -7.56 3.63 -14.51
CA SER A 104 -7.03 4.95 -14.21
C SER A 104 -6.24 4.95 -12.89
N PHE A 105 -5.27 5.85 -12.80
CA PHE A 105 -4.54 6.08 -11.54
C PHE A 105 -5.46 6.64 -10.45
N SER A 106 -6.38 7.53 -10.81
CA SER A 106 -7.39 8.06 -9.89
C SER A 106 -8.36 6.98 -9.38
N GLY A 107 -8.63 5.93 -10.16
CA GLY A 107 -9.40 4.76 -9.73
C GLY A 107 -8.71 4.03 -8.59
N LEU A 108 -7.40 3.78 -8.71
CA LEU A 108 -6.62 3.16 -7.64
C LEU A 108 -6.65 3.98 -6.33
N LEU A 109 -6.62 5.32 -6.44
CA LEU A 109 -6.75 6.19 -5.27
C LEU A 109 -8.15 6.13 -4.66
N ALA A 110 -9.19 6.02 -5.50
CA ALA A 110 -10.58 5.86 -5.03
C ALA A 110 -10.78 4.53 -4.31
N ASP A 111 -10.14 3.45 -4.76
CA ASP A 111 -10.17 2.15 -4.08
C ASP A 111 -9.51 2.24 -2.68
N ILE A 112 -8.39 2.96 -2.56
CA ILE A 112 -7.77 3.23 -1.25
C ILE A 112 -8.70 4.05 -0.36
N ASP A 113 -9.35 5.07 -0.90
CA ASP A 113 -10.31 5.91 -0.16
C ASP A 113 -11.49 5.09 0.36
N ALA A 114 -12.06 4.22 -0.47
CA ALA A 114 -13.13 3.30 -0.09
C ALA A 114 -12.69 2.32 1.01
N ALA A 115 -11.45 1.81 0.95
CA ALA A 115 -10.88 0.97 2.00
C ALA A 115 -10.72 1.75 3.32
N CYS A 116 -10.24 2.99 3.27
CA CYS A 116 -10.15 3.87 4.44
C CYS A 116 -11.55 4.16 5.04
N GLN A 117 -12.56 4.37 4.19
CA GLN A 117 -13.94 4.53 4.64
C GLN A 117 -14.46 3.28 5.35
N THR A 118 -14.23 2.12 4.75
CA THR A 118 -14.63 0.83 5.33
C THR A 118 -14.04 0.64 6.72
N MET A 119 -12.74 0.92 6.89
CA MET A 119 -12.09 0.85 8.21
C MET A 119 -12.72 1.81 9.22
N SER A 120 -13.02 3.05 8.79
CA SER A 120 -13.63 4.06 9.64
C SER A 120 -15.03 3.66 10.14
N LEU A 121 -15.79 2.99 9.28
CA LEU A 121 -17.14 2.50 9.63
C LEU A 121 -17.09 1.25 10.50
N THR A 122 -16.08 0.39 10.32
CA THR A 122 -15.95 -0.86 11.08
C THR A 122 -15.47 -0.61 12.51
N TYR A 123 -14.50 0.27 12.68
CA TYR A 123 -13.92 0.63 13.98
C TYR A 123 -13.90 2.15 14.17
N PRO A 124 -15.06 2.77 14.45
CA PRO A 124 -15.12 4.22 14.61
C PRO A 124 -14.23 4.71 15.75
N GLY A 125 -13.47 5.78 15.49
CA GLY A 125 -12.65 6.47 16.50
C GLY A 125 -11.33 5.78 16.84
N VAL A 126 -10.90 4.73 16.10
CA VAL A 126 -9.52 4.22 16.20
C VAL A 126 -8.65 4.84 15.11
N PRO A 127 -7.33 5.03 15.36
CA PRO A 127 -6.39 5.52 14.36
C PRO A 127 -6.33 4.61 13.12
N ARG A 128 -6.27 5.22 11.94
CA ARG A 128 -6.16 4.55 10.64
C ARG A 128 -4.83 4.92 9.99
N VAL A 129 -3.99 3.94 9.80
CA VAL A 129 -2.68 4.12 9.18
C VAL A 129 -2.67 3.39 7.84
N VAL A 130 -2.15 4.02 6.79
CA VAL A 130 -1.96 3.37 5.49
C VAL A 130 -0.50 2.98 5.36
N LEU A 131 -0.25 1.68 5.21
CA LEU A 131 1.06 1.11 4.89
C LEU A 131 1.10 0.82 3.40
N GLY A 132 1.94 1.51 2.66
CA GLY A 132 2.14 1.29 1.22
C GLY A 132 3.53 0.77 0.91
N HIS A 133 3.63 -0.34 0.17
CA HIS A 133 4.89 -0.89 -0.30
C HIS A 133 5.09 -0.61 -1.79
N SER A 134 6.26 -0.15 -2.18
CA SER A 134 6.65 0.07 -3.59
C SER A 134 5.63 0.94 -4.35
N MET A 135 4.93 0.40 -5.36
CA MET A 135 3.80 1.06 -6.04
C MET A 135 2.73 1.48 -5.02
N GLY A 136 2.41 0.63 -4.04
CA GLY A 136 1.46 0.96 -2.97
C GLY A 136 1.89 2.18 -2.15
N GLY A 137 3.20 2.37 -1.95
CA GLY A 137 3.75 3.56 -1.30
C GLY A 137 3.55 4.84 -2.13
N ASN A 138 3.72 4.75 -3.44
CA ASN A 138 3.39 5.85 -4.37
C ASN A 138 1.88 6.19 -4.28
N LEU A 139 1.02 5.18 -4.32
CA LEU A 139 -0.43 5.34 -4.25
C LEU A 139 -0.88 5.95 -2.91
N ALA A 140 -0.39 5.42 -1.77
CA ALA A 140 -0.71 5.89 -0.43
C ALA A 140 -0.33 7.38 -0.24
N LEU A 141 0.87 7.76 -0.67
CA LEU A 141 1.33 9.14 -0.61
C LEU A 141 0.46 10.07 -1.49
N ASN A 142 0.17 9.64 -2.71
CA ASN A 142 -0.69 10.40 -3.62
C ASN A 142 -2.12 10.53 -3.11
N HIS A 143 -2.68 9.49 -2.48
CA HIS A 143 -3.97 9.54 -1.82
C HIS A 143 -3.98 10.59 -0.70
N ALA A 144 -3.09 10.47 0.28
CA ALA A 144 -3.06 11.38 1.44
C ALA A 144 -2.85 12.86 1.04
N LEU A 145 -1.98 13.12 0.05
CA LEU A 145 -1.74 14.47 -0.45
C LEU A 145 -2.97 15.10 -1.13
N ARG A 146 -3.85 14.29 -1.73
CA ARG A 146 -5.06 14.75 -2.43
C ARG A 146 -6.29 14.86 -1.55
N CYS A 147 -6.37 14.11 -0.45
CA CYS A 147 -7.49 14.19 0.51
C CYS A 147 -7.64 15.57 1.18
N ARG A 148 -6.73 16.50 0.94
CA ARG A 148 -6.75 17.86 1.51
C ARG A 148 -7.46 18.89 0.67
N SER A 149 -7.77 18.60 -0.59
CA SER A 149 -8.38 19.60 -1.46
C SER A 149 -9.89 19.57 -1.29
N ASP A 150 -10.51 20.71 -1.02
CA ASP A 150 -11.97 20.86 -0.91
C ASP A 150 -12.73 20.47 -2.19
N GLN A 151 -11.99 20.25 -3.27
CA GLN A 151 -12.50 19.78 -4.57
C GLN A 151 -12.17 18.32 -4.85
N SER A 152 -11.56 17.61 -3.90
CA SER A 152 -11.22 16.19 -4.06
C SER A 152 -12.46 15.32 -3.84
N PHE A 153 -12.57 14.28 -4.67
CA PHE A 153 -13.51 13.17 -4.43
C PHE A 153 -13.00 12.21 -3.33
N LEU A 154 -11.75 12.39 -2.87
CA LEU A 154 -11.13 11.62 -1.79
C LEU A 154 -11.35 12.36 -0.47
N CYS A 155 -12.03 11.71 0.48
CA CYS A 155 -12.42 12.34 1.77
C CYS A 155 -11.97 11.55 3.01
N ASN A 156 -11.44 10.33 2.83
CA ASN A 156 -11.08 9.46 3.93
C ASN A 156 -9.57 9.49 4.18
N LYS A 157 -9.07 10.67 4.57
CA LYS A 157 -7.65 10.86 4.89
C LYS A 157 -7.24 9.95 6.03
N PRO A 158 -6.09 9.24 5.91
CA PRO A 158 -5.54 8.47 7.02
C PRO A 158 -4.98 9.38 8.12
N ASP A 159 -4.87 8.85 9.33
CA ASP A 159 -4.31 9.55 10.48
C ASP A 159 -2.77 9.48 10.47
N GLY A 160 -2.19 8.50 9.76
CA GLY A 160 -0.76 8.34 9.54
C GLY A 160 -0.42 7.50 8.32
N MET A 161 0.83 7.51 7.89
CA MET A 161 1.34 6.72 6.77
C MET A 161 2.64 6.01 7.10
N ILE A 162 2.80 4.80 6.54
CA ILE A 162 4.05 4.04 6.50
C ILE A 162 4.36 3.75 5.03
N LEU A 163 5.46 4.28 4.53
CA LEU A 163 5.88 4.14 3.13
C LEU A 163 7.14 3.27 3.10
N CYS A 164 7.01 2.05 2.61
CA CYS A 164 8.06 1.06 2.55
C CYS A 164 8.57 0.91 1.11
N GLY A 165 9.82 1.28 0.85
CA GLY A 165 10.42 1.28 -0.49
C GLY A 165 9.54 2.00 -1.54
N PRO A 166 8.98 3.22 -1.26
CA PRO A 166 7.97 3.80 -2.14
C PRO A 166 8.55 4.11 -3.52
N MET A 167 7.86 3.63 -4.56
CA MET A 167 8.24 3.86 -5.96
C MET A 167 7.94 5.30 -6.38
N LEU A 168 8.76 6.25 -5.94
CA LEU A 168 8.66 7.66 -6.29
C LEU A 168 9.37 7.95 -7.62
N LEU A 169 10.60 7.49 -7.76
CA LEU A 169 11.39 7.53 -8.98
C LEU A 169 12.17 6.21 -9.13
N PRO A 170 12.43 5.76 -10.36
CA PRO A 170 13.35 4.64 -10.59
C PRO A 170 14.80 5.12 -10.39
N PRO A 171 15.75 4.20 -10.12
CA PRO A 171 17.17 4.54 -9.92
C PRO A 171 17.77 5.28 -11.13
N VAL A 172 17.40 4.86 -12.34
CA VAL A 172 17.76 5.51 -13.59
C VAL A 172 16.48 5.89 -14.34
N PRO A 173 16.13 7.18 -14.36
CA PRO A 173 14.95 7.63 -15.09
C PRO A 173 15.12 7.42 -16.60
N PRO A 174 14.11 6.90 -17.31
CA PRO A 174 14.17 6.81 -18.76
C PRO A 174 14.32 8.19 -19.41
N PRO A 175 14.96 8.28 -20.60
CA PRO A 175 15.04 9.53 -21.36
C PRO A 175 13.63 10.12 -21.64
N ARG A 176 13.51 11.43 -21.56
CA ARG A 176 12.22 12.14 -21.76
C ARG A 176 11.48 11.74 -23.03
N PRO A 177 12.13 11.57 -24.22
CA PRO A 177 11.43 11.14 -25.44
C PRO A 177 10.78 9.75 -25.28
N HIS A 178 11.44 8.81 -24.56
CA HIS A 178 10.89 7.48 -24.32
C HIS A 178 9.69 7.53 -23.38
N ILE A 179 9.73 8.39 -22.34
CA ILE A 179 8.59 8.60 -21.45
C ILE A 179 7.40 9.16 -22.23
N PHE A 180 7.63 10.14 -23.12
CA PHE A 180 6.59 10.72 -23.95
C PHE A 180 6.00 9.68 -24.92
N ALA A 181 6.84 8.91 -25.62
CA ALA A 181 6.40 7.84 -26.50
C ALA A 181 5.59 6.78 -25.76
N ALA A 182 6.07 6.35 -24.59
CA ALA A 182 5.35 5.38 -23.74
C ALA A 182 4.02 5.93 -23.24
N TRP A 183 3.97 7.20 -22.86
CA TRP A 183 2.74 7.87 -22.46
C TRP A 183 1.73 7.94 -23.61
N LEU A 184 2.15 8.41 -24.79
CA LEU A 184 1.30 8.47 -25.98
C LEU A 184 0.77 7.10 -26.36
N THR A 185 1.64 6.09 -26.41
CA THR A 185 1.24 4.70 -26.68
C THR A 185 0.28 4.19 -25.59
N GLY A 186 0.54 4.46 -24.33
CA GLY A 186 -0.33 4.06 -23.22
C GLY A 186 -1.70 4.73 -23.25
N CYS A 187 -1.81 5.96 -23.74
CA CYS A 187 -3.10 6.64 -23.94
C CYS A 187 -3.89 6.07 -25.12
N LEU A 188 -3.21 5.75 -26.24
CA LEU A 188 -3.86 5.25 -27.46
C LEU A 188 -4.15 3.75 -27.38
N MET A 189 -3.30 3.00 -26.69
CA MET A 189 -3.34 1.54 -26.59
C MET A 189 -3.19 1.09 -25.13
N PRO A 190 -4.14 1.39 -24.24
CA PRO A 190 -4.02 1.13 -22.79
C PRO A 190 -3.94 -0.36 -22.43
N TRP A 191 -4.19 -1.25 -23.40
CA TRP A 191 -4.08 -2.69 -23.22
C TRP A 191 -2.68 -3.25 -23.45
N ILE A 192 -1.75 -2.47 -24.04
CA ILE A 192 -0.38 -2.94 -24.26
C ILE A 192 0.33 -3.12 -22.95
N GLN A 193 0.68 -4.37 -22.68
CA GLN A 193 1.43 -4.80 -21.51
C GLN A 193 2.87 -5.16 -21.91
N ILE A 194 3.79 -4.79 -21.05
CA ILE A 194 5.17 -5.27 -21.11
C ILE A 194 5.41 -6.21 -19.92
N LYS A 195 6.21 -7.24 -20.15
CA LYS A 195 6.76 -8.06 -19.06
C LYS A 195 8.01 -7.35 -18.56
N ARG A 196 8.06 -7.08 -17.26
CA ARG A 196 9.24 -6.56 -16.58
C ARG A 196 9.58 -7.50 -15.43
N PRO A 197 10.23 -8.64 -15.71
CA PRO A 197 10.68 -9.53 -14.65
C PRO A 197 11.51 -8.73 -13.65
N VAL A 198 11.19 -8.87 -12.38
CA VAL A 198 12.00 -8.33 -11.29
C VAL A 198 13.02 -9.40 -10.96
N ASP A 199 14.27 -9.01 -10.90
CA ASP A 199 15.31 -9.87 -10.37
C ASP A 199 15.00 -10.13 -8.89
N LEU A 200 14.80 -11.39 -8.53
CA LEU A 200 14.44 -11.78 -7.17
C LEU A 200 15.53 -11.41 -6.17
N GLU A 201 16.79 -11.38 -6.63
CA GLU A 201 17.90 -10.90 -5.80
C GLU A 201 17.80 -9.40 -5.48
N MET A 202 17.10 -8.60 -6.28
CA MET A 202 16.81 -7.20 -5.94
C MET A 202 15.67 -7.05 -4.94
N LEU A 203 14.81 -8.06 -4.79
CA LEU A 203 13.71 -8.03 -3.84
C LEU A 203 14.15 -8.40 -2.44
N THR A 204 14.87 -9.50 -2.30
CA THR A 204 15.26 -10.07 -1.00
C THR A 204 16.58 -10.81 -1.07
N ALA A 205 17.34 -10.76 0.01
CA ALA A 205 18.53 -11.58 0.22
C ALA A 205 18.20 -12.98 0.78
N ASP A 206 16.94 -13.22 1.16
CA ASP A 206 16.48 -14.50 1.69
C ASP A 206 16.09 -15.45 0.54
N PRO A 207 16.82 -16.55 0.29
CA PRO A 207 16.55 -17.45 -0.81
C PRO A 207 15.21 -18.19 -0.67
N GLU A 208 14.73 -18.45 0.55
CA GLU A 208 13.42 -19.06 0.79
C GLU A 208 12.30 -18.09 0.41
N GLN A 209 12.44 -16.81 0.75
CA GLN A 209 11.48 -15.79 0.34
C GLN A 209 11.50 -15.58 -1.18
N ALA A 210 12.67 -15.57 -1.80
CA ALA A 210 12.79 -15.51 -3.26
C ALA A 210 12.07 -16.69 -3.94
N LYS A 211 12.21 -17.91 -3.39
CA LYS A 211 11.52 -19.10 -3.87
C LYS A 211 10.00 -18.97 -3.71
N LEU A 212 9.50 -18.51 -2.55
CA LEU A 212 8.08 -18.29 -2.31
C LEU A 212 7.49 -17.32 -3.34
N VAL A 213 8.21 -16.22 -3.65
CA VAL A 213 7.78 -15.27 -4.69
C VAL A 213 7.74 -15.92 -6.08
N ALA A 214 8.74 -16.75 -6.42
CA ALA A 214 8.82 -17.41 -7.72
C ALA A 214 7.70 -18.43 -7.94
N GLU A 215 7.28 -19.11 -6.87
CA GLU A 215 6.26 -20.17 -6.89
C GLU A 215 4.83 -19.65 -6.66
N ASP A 216 4.67 -18.38 -6.28
CA ASP A 216 3.35 -17.81 -5.99
C ASP A 216 2.55 -17.56 -7.28
N PRO A 217 1.42 -18.26 -7.48
CA PRO A 217 0.62 -18.15 -8.71
C PRO A 217 -0.09 -16.79 -8.86
N TRP A 218 -0.16 -15.99 -7.80
CA TRP A 218 -0.81 -14.68 -7.79
C TRP A 218 0.14 -13.55 -8.09
N MET A 219 1.45 -13.80 -8.04
CA MET A 219 2.49 -12.85 -8.42
C MET A 219 2.57 -12.71 -9.95
N HIS A 220 2.93 -11.54 -10.44
CA HIS A 220 3.16 -11.32 -11.87
C HIS A 220 4.17 -10.20 -12.15
N SER A 221 4.74 -10.23 -13.35
CA SER A 221 5.72 -9.23 -13.82
C SER A 221 5.20 -8.33 -14.95
N ARG A 222 3.88 -8.16 -15.07
CA ARG A 222 3.25 -7.40 -16.15
C ARG A 222 2.91 -6.00 -15.69
N ILE A 223 3.08 -5.03 -16.58
CA ILE A 223 2.67 -3.63 -16.39
C ILE A 223 2.26 -3.05 -17.75
N THR A 224 1.22 -2.24 -17.79
CA THR A 224 0.89 -1.45 -18.98
C THR A 224 1.78 -0.21 -19.10
N LEU A 225 2.02 0.27 -20.31
CA LEU A 225 2.73 1.54 -20.54
C LEU A 225 2.02 2.71 -19.87
N TYR A 226 0.69 2.68 -19.86
CA TYR A 226 -0.12 3.66 -19.13
C TYR A 226 0.25 3.69 -17.63
N LEU A 227 0.15 2.54 -16.94
CA LEU A 227 0.45 2.49 -15.51
C LEU A 227 1.90 2.88 -15.21
N ALA A 228 2.86 2.42 -16.02
CA ALA A 228 4.27 2.77 -15.84
C ALA A 228 4.51 4.28 -15.91
N THR A 229 3.92 4.95 -16.89
CA THR A 229 4.06 6.40 -17.04
C THR A 229 3.30 7.18 -15.98
N GLN A 230 2.15 6.67 -15.52
CA GLN A 230 1.44 7.23 -14.37
C GLN A 230 2.30 7.16 -13.11
N LEU A 231 2.89 6.02 -12.78
CA LEU A 231 3.74 5.88 -11.59
C LEU A 231 4.90 6.88 -11.59
N LEU A 232 5.57 7.07 -12.73
CA LEU A 232 6.65 8.05 -12.87
C LEU A 232 6.15 9.49 -12.66
N SER A 233 5.07 9.87 -13.30
CA SER A 233 4.54 11.23 -13.23
C SER A 233 3.98 11.55 -11.85
N GLN A 234 3.29 10.60 -11.23
CA GLN A 234 2.67 10.75 -9.92
C GLN A 234 3.69 10.68 -8.78
N GLY A 235 4.75 9.90 -8.92
CA GLY A 235 5.88 9.92 -7.98
C GLY A 235 6.57 11.29 -7.96
N ARG A 236 6.83 11.87 -9.14
CA ARG A 236 7.37 13.24 -9.24
C ARG A 236 6.41 14.27 -8.67
N TRP A 237 5.13 14.20 -9.02
CA TRP A 237 4.12 15.10 -8.48
C TRP A 237 4.07 15.04 -6.95
N ALA A 238 4.13 13.84 -6.37
CA ALA A 238 4.14 13.66 -4.92
C ALA A 238 5.38 14.30 -4.26
N LEU A 239 6.57 14.13 -4.86
CA LEU A 239 7.80 14.82 -4.40
C LEU A 239 7.68 16.34 -4.45
N ASP A 240 7.11 16.89 -5.52
CA ASP A 240 6.92 18.33 -5.67
C ASP A 240 5.91 18.88 -4.66
N ASN A 241 4.97 18.05 -4.19
CA ASN A 241 3.96 18.40 -3.20
C ASN A 241 4.30 17.92 -1.77
N ALA A 242 5.49 17.37 -1.52
CA ALA A 242 5.88 16.76 -0.24
C ALA A 242 5.72 17.70 0.97
N ARG A 243 5.90 19.03 0.78
CA ARG A 243 5.68 20.05 1.84
C ARG A 243 4.23 20.10 2.35
N ARG A 244 3.30 19.48 1.65
CA ARG A 244 1.89 19.41 2.02
C ARG A 244 1.57 18.22 2.95
N ILE A 245 2.54 17.35 3.23
CA ILE A 245 2.39 16.29 4.22
C ILE A 245 2.21 16.93 5.60
N ASP A 246 1.12 16.60 6.27
CA ASP A 246 0.71 17.17 7.56
C ASP A 246 0.25 16.10 8.56
N ILE A 247 0.47 14.83 8.23
CA ILE A 247 0.22 13.68 9.11
C ILE A 247 1.54 12.96 9.42
N PRO A 248 1.66 12.30 10.57
CA PRO A 248 2.80 11.47 10.87
C PRO A 248 3.07 10.48 9.74
N THR A 249 4.30 10.45 9.25
CA THR A 249 4.68 9.59 8.13
C THR A 249 6.03 8.94 8.40
N LEU A 250 6.07 7.59 8.37
CA LEU A 250 7.29 6.82 8.42
C LEU A 250 7.70 6.45 6.99
N VAL A 251 8.88 6.83 6.55
CA VAL A 251 9.46 6.43 5.27
C VAL A 251 10.62 5.49 5.53
N MET A 252 10.58 4.30 4.93
CA MET A 252 11.59 3.27 5.08
C MET A 252 12.06 2.77 3.72
N TYR A 253 13.34 2.45 3.59
CA TYR A 253 13.88 1.79 2.40
C TYR A 253 15.12 0.96 2.73
N GLY A 254 15.43 -0.02 1.89
CA GLY A 254 16.65 -0.81 1.97
C GLY A 254 17.84 -0.08 1.34
N GLY A 255 18.99 -0.12 1.99
CA GLY A 255 20.23 0.47 1.46
C GLY A 255 20.74 -0.25 0.20
N GLU A 256 20.39 -1.54 0.04
CA GLU A 256 20.69 -2.35 -1.16
C GLU A 256 19.49 -2.43 -2.13
N ASP A 257 18.48 -1.59 -1.96
CA ASP A 257 17.34 -1.52 -2.87
C ASP A 257 17.75 -0.97 -4.24
N GLY A 258 17.77 -1.83 -5.25
CA GLY A 258 18.09 -1.48 -6.64
C GLY A 258 16.87 -1.14 -7.50
N LEU A 259 15.64 -1.15 -6.94
CA LEU A 259 14.39 -0.92 -7.69
C LEU A 259 13.89 0.51 -7.61
N ILE A 260 14.25 1.25 -6.55
CA ILE A 260 13.84 2.63 -6.34
C ILE A 260 15.03 3.59 -6.27
N ASP A 261 14.79 4.85 -6.56
CA ASP A 261 15.74 5.93 -6.25
C ASP A 261 15.65 6.28 -4.75
N GLN A 262 16.60 5.79 -3.97
CA GLN A 262 16.70 6.08 -2.53
C GLN A 262 16.85 7.58 -2.24
N SER A 263 17.48 8.35 -3.18
CA SER A 263 17.59 9.80 -3.03
C SER A 263 16.23 10.49 -3.08
N ALA A 264 15.25 9.92 -3.79
CA ALA A 264 13.88 10.41 -3.82
C ALA A 264 13.21 10.26 -2.44
N CYS A 265 13.47 9.17 -1.71
CA CYS A 265 12.98 8.97 -0.33
C CYS A 265 13.59 10.00 0.63
N ARG A 266 14.90 10.24 0.53
CA ARG A 266 15.58 11.29 1.31
C ARG A 266 15.04 12.68 1.00
N ASN A 267 14.83 12.99 -0.28
CA ASN A 267 14.26 14.26 -0.72
C ASN A 267 12.82 14.45 -0.23
N LEU A 268 12.01 13.39 -0.22
CA LEU A 268 10.67 13.41 0.36
C LEU A 268 10.73 13.86 1.82
N ALA A 269 11.58 13.21 2.63
CA ALA A 269 11.73 13.53 4.05
C ALA A 269 12.23 14.95 4.29
N ILE A 270 13.23 15.40 3.54
CA ILE A 270 13.76 16.78 3.66
C ILE A 270 12.67 17.80 3.34
N ARG A 271 11.89 17.60 2.28
CA ARG A 271 10.84 18.54 1.86
C ARG A 271 9.65 18.56 2.81
N ALA A 272 9.25 17.42 3.36
CA ALA A 272 8.14 17.29 4.30
C ALA A 272 8.48 17.73 5.73
N GLY A 273 9.77 17.72 6.09
CA GLY A 273 10.26 18.21 7.38
C GLY A 273 9.76 17.36 8.56
N LYS A 274 9.27 18.02 9.61
CA LYS A 274 8.95 17.41 10.91
C LYS A 274 7.88 16.30 10.89
N HIS A 275 7.11 16.19 9.83
CA HIS A 275 6.06 15.19 9.71
C HIS A 275 6.58 13.83 9.23
N VAL A 276 7.82 13.77 8.75
CA VAL A 276 8.40 12.54 8.21
C VAL A 276 9.55 12.06 9.09
N THR A 277 9.43 10.83 9.56
CA THR A 277 10.54 10.05 10.11
C THR A 277 11.11 9.20 8.98
N LEU A 278 12.42 9.31 8.72
CA LEU A 278 13.12 8.54 7.71
C LEU A 278 13.98 7.48 8.38
N GLN A 279 13.90 6.24 7.90
CA GLN A 279 14.76 5.14 8.31
C GLN A 279 15.31 4.44 7.08
N ASP A 280 16.62 4.29 7.02
CA ASP A 280 17.28 3.44 6.05
C ASP A 280 17.82 2.16 6.71
N TRP A 281 17.73 1.08 5.97
CA TRP A 281 18.17 -0.24 6.41
C TRP A 281 19.33 -0.69 5.53
N ALA A 282 20.55 -0.32 5.89
CA ALA A 282 21.77 -0.39 5.06
C ALA A 282 21.97 -1.70 4.31
N LYS A 283 21.55 -2.84 4.89
CA LYS A 283 21.77 -4.18 4.33
C LYS A 283 20.49 -4.83 3.74
N LEU A 284 19.34 -4.16 3.84
CA LEU A 284 18.10 -4.71 3.32
C LEU A 284 17.89 -4.29 1.86
N ARG A 285 17.19 -5.14 1.13
CA ARG A 285 16.78 -4.94 -0.25
C ARG A 285 15.37 -4.34 -0.32
N HIS A 286 14.68 -4.51 -1.44
CA HIS A 286 13.41 -3.82 -1.70
C HIS A 286 12.26 -4.27 -0.81
N ASP A 287 12.13 -5.58 -0.58
CA ASP A 287 11.02 -6.16 0.21
C ASP A 287 11.42 -6.27 1.68
N LEU A 288 11.40 -5.15 2.40
CA LEU A 288 11.85 -5.05 3.79
C LEU A 288 11.15 -6.04 4.74
N PHE A 289 9.94 -6.50 4.40
CA PHE A 289 9.15 -7.41 5.24
C PHE A 289 9.53 -8.88 5.05
N HIS A 290 10.16 -9.20 3.94
CA HIS A 290 10.55 -10.56 3.56
C HIS A 290 12.06 -10.68 3.28
N ASP A 291 12.85 -9.75 3.82
CA ASP A 291 14.31 -9.82 3.72
C ASP A 291 14.93 -10.33 5.01
N GLN A 292 16.20 -10.71 4.94
CA GLN A 292 16.97 -11.14 6.10
C GLN A 292 17.06 -10.02 7.13
N GLY A 293 16.51 -10.25 8.34
CA GLY A 293 16.45 -9.24 9.39
C GLY A 293 15.19 -8.37 9.40
N SER A 294 14.14 -8.75 8.70
CA SER A 294 12.85 -8.03 8.67
C SER A 294 12.23 -7.76 10.04
N GLY A 295 12.58 -8.53 11.09
CA GLY A 295 12.09 -8.33 12.45
C GLY A 295 12.36 -6.92 13.00
N VAL A 296 13.54 -6.36 12.75
CA VAL A 296 13.87 -4.99 13.22
C VAL A 296 13.04 -3.92 12.51
N VAL A 297 12.60 -4.19 11.27
CA VAL A 297 11.69 -3.30 10.53
C VAL A 297 10.31 -3.28 11.20
N LEU A 298 9.80 -4.44 11.58
CA LEU A 298 8.51 -4.57 12.27
C LEU A 298 8.55 -3.91 13.64
N GLU A 299 9.63 -4.09 14.40
CA GLU A 299 9.84 -3.42 15.70
C GLU A 299 9.87 -1.88 15.54
N ALA A 300 10.51 -1.37 14.49
CA ALA A 300 10.53 0.06 14.22
C ALA A 300 9.13 0.60 13.88
N ILE A 301 8.32 -0.16 13.14
CA ILE A 301 6.91 0.17 12.90
C ILE A 301 6.15 0.23 14.21
N ALA A 302 6.30 -0.78 15.10
CA ALA A 302 5.64 -0.79 16.40
C ALA A 302 6.03 0.41 17.28
N ALA A 303 7.31 0.74 17.33
CA ALA A 303 7.80 1.90 18.06
C ALA A 303 7.22 3.21 17.52
N TRP A 304 7.14 3.35 16.20
CA TRP A 304 6.57 4.52 15.54
C TRP A 304 5.05 4.62 15.77
N LEU A 305 4.32 3.51 15.66
CA LEU A 305 2.87 3.47 15.96
C LEU A 305 2.60 3.87 17.41
N LYS A 306 3.38 3.33 18.36
CA LYS A 306 3.28 3.67 19.79
C LYS A 306 3.58 5.15 20.04
N LEU A 307 4.56 5.73 19.36
CA LEU A 307 4.95 7.14 19.53
C LEU A 307 3.83 8.10 19.10
N HIS A 308 3.10 7.76 18.03
CA HIS A 308 2.14 8.68 17.41
C HIS A 308 0.68 8.40 17.76
N PHE A 309 0.35 7.19 18.21
CA PHE A 309 -1.03 6.74 18.41
C PHE A 309 -1.25 5.94 19.71
N GLY A 310 -0.20 5.72 20.51
CA GLY A 310 -0.26 5.00 21.80
C GLY A 310 -0.57 5.86 23.01
#